data_fdc7c8dcf3909c401d6869b493d8c434
#
_entry.id   fdc7c8dcf3909c401d6869b493d8c434
#
_cell.length_a   1.000
_cell.length_b   1.000
_cell.length_c   1.000
_cell.angle_alpha   90.00
_cell.angle_beta   90.00
_cell.angle_gamma   90.00
#
_symmetry.space_group_name_H-M   'P 1'
#
loop_
_entity.id
_entity.type
_entity.pdbx_description
1 polymer ?
#
loop_
_entity_poly.entity_id
_entity_poly.type
_entity_poly.pdbx_seq_one_letter_code
_entity_poly.pdbx_strand_id
1 'polypeptide(L)'
;LNRDDIEGVASINRDIRDLARRDPLVNIDLSNQRTIEIAGNNGRLNRFSVDGVQFSDDFGLNNGGLPTSRGPVPIDAIEQVSVKIAPYDVSEGDFQGGAINVVLRSGGNKFHGTAFFAYTDQNLTGDNVRGTPINLEFDSKQYGAVITGPIIRDRLFFMFAYERTDESDPFDDGVGAGFANQVPNLTQAQIDGVSATAQSRYNYDTLGVIQNANETDEKFIAKLDWNINDDHRASLTYIRNQGTQQFQQNTSTSVTSPTLGLFSNGYELGEEVNSGVFQLNSTWSDKFSTEVRVSYRDYNRDQSPFGGRGFAQFEVCLDPVNPASGTGGGPTGLTTCSPNTPPVLRP
;
A
#
# COMPACT_ATOMS: atom_id res chain seq x y z
N LEU A 1 13.26 -11.47 -14.73
CA LEU A 1 12.39 -12.63 -14.56
C LEU A 1 11.44 -12.70 -15.75
N ASN A 2 11.36 -13.83 -16.41
CA ASN A 2 10.37 -14.16 -17.42
C ASN A 2 9.12 -14.82 -16.80
N ARG A 3 8.13 -15.18 -17.60
CA ARG A 3 6.87 -15.78 -17.12
C ARG A 3 7.08 -17.07 -16.33
N ASP A 4 7.92 -17.98 -16.82
CA ASP A 4 8.18 -19.27 -16.16
C ASP A 4 8.85 -19.06 -14.80
N ASP A 5 9.76 -18.08 -14.71
CA ASP A 5 10.39 -17.70 -13.44
C ASP A 5 9.35 -17.14 -12.46
N ILE A 6 8.43 -16.30 -12.96
CA ILE A 6 7.37 -15.65 -12.14
C ILE A 6 6.42 -16.70 -11.56
N GLU A 7 6.00 -17.68 -12.35
CA GLU A 7 5.14 -18.79 -11.91
C GLU A 7 5.80 -19.66 -10.83
N GLY A 8 7.13 -19.75 -10.84
CA GLY A 8 7.92 -20.46 -9.84
C GLY A 8 8.14 -19.68 -8.54
N VAL A 9 7.80 -18.38 -8.47
CA VAL A 9 7.99 -17.58 -7.27
C VAL A 9 6.82 -17.77 -6.31
N ALA A 10 7.12 -18.27 -5.11
CA ALA A 10 6.14 -18.26 -4.02
C ALA A 10 5.95 -16.82 -3.53
N SER A 11 4.80 -16.23 -3.82
CA SER A 11 4.39 -14.91 -3.32
C SER A 11 3.09 -15.07 -2.54
N ILE A 12 3.19 -15.02 -1.21
CA ILE A 12 2.04 -15.14 -0.31
C ILE A 12 1.15 -13.91 -0.44
N ASN A 13 1.77 -12.74 -0.53
CA ASN A 13 1.05 -11.46 -0.59
C ASN A 13 0.70 -11.03 -2.02
N ARG A 14 1.09 -11.81 -3.04
CA ARG A 14 0.88 -11.52 -4.45
C ARG A 14 1.31 -10.11 -4.85
N ASP A 15 2.51 -9.73 -4.42
CA ASP A 15 3.04 -8.39 -4.54
C ASP A 15 4.27 -8.37 -5.46
N ILE A 16 4.39 -7.34 -6.30
CA ILE A 16 5.54 -7.13 -7.20
C ILE A 16 6.88 -7.10 -6.45
N ARG A 17 6.88 -6.73 -5.18
CA ARG A 17 8.07 -6.73 -4.31
C ARG A 17 8.66 -8.13 -4.15
N ASP A 18 7.81 -9.16 -4.13
CA ASP A 18 8.26 -10.55 -4.02
C ASP A 18 8.99 -11.00 -5.29
N LEU A 19 8.65 -10.43 -6.44
CA LEU A 19 9.38 -10.64 -7.69
C LEU A 19 10.68 -9.82 -7.71
N ALA A 20 10.62 -8.55 -7.33
CA ALA A 20 11.77 -7.66 -7.35
C ALA A 20 12.92 -8.16 -6.45
N ARG A 21 12.61 -8.70 -5.26
CA ARG A 21 13.61 -9.22 -4.31
C ARG A 21 14.37 -10.47 -4.79
N ARG A 22 14.01 -11.04 -5.95
CA ARG A 22 14.79 -12.09 -6.59
C ARG A 22 16.10 -11.57 -7.19
N ASP A 23 16.17 -10.29 -7.46
CA ASP A 23 17.44 -9.66 -7.79
C ASP A 23 18.28 -9.49 -6.51
N PRO A 24 19.55 -9.96 -6.50
CA PRO A 24 20.41 -9.94 -5.31
C PRO A 24 20.75 -8.53 -4.80
N LEU A 25 20.53 -7.49 -5.60
CA LEU A 25 20.75 -6.10 -5.23
C LEU A 25 19.48 -5.38 -4.80
N VAL A 26 18.36 -6.11 -4.71
CA VAL A 26 17.08 -5.60 -4.18
C VAL A 26 16.87 -6.09 -2.76
N ASN A 27 16.71 -5.17 -1.84
CA ASN A 27 16.29 -5.42 -0.46
C ASN A 27 14.86 -4.92 -0.23
N ILE A 28 14.10 -5.62 0.61
CA ILE A 28 12.79 -5.18 1.09
C ILE A 28 12.90 -4.87 2.57
N ASP A 29 12.76 -3.60 2.92
CA ASP A 29 12.72 -3.17 4.30
C ASP A 29 11.35 -3.47 4.91
N LEU A 30 11.27 -4.55 5.69
CA LEU A 30 10.04 -4.98 6.35
C LEU A 30 9.63 -4.08 7.52
N SER A 31 10.56 -3.30 8.07
CA SER A 31 10.31 -2.36 9.16
C SER A 31 9.70 -1.04 8.69
N ASN A 32 9.76 -0.77 7.38
CA ASN A 32 9.30 0.48 6.78
C ASN A 32 8.35 0.21 5.60
N GLN A 33 7.16 -0.31 5.91
CA GLN A 33 6.09 -0.55 4.95
C GLN A 33 6.53 -1.33 3.69
N ARG A 34 7.45 -2.29 3.85
CA ARG A 34 7.99 -3.10 2.76
C ARG A 34 8.61 -2.27 1.62
N THR A 35 9.34 -1.23 1.98
CA THR A 35 10.03 -0.37 1.02
C THR A 35 11.02 -1.17 0.16
N ILE A 36 11.01 -0.94 -1.15
CA ILE A 36 11.96 -1.53 -2.09
C ILE A 36 13.22 -0.67 -2.10
N GLU A 37 14.35 -1.23 -1.71
CA GLU A 37 15.66 -0.59 -1.81
C GLU A 37 16.49 -1.27 -2.90
N ILE A 38 16.95 -0.50 -3.87
CA ILE A 38 17.78 -1.02 -4.96
C ILE A 38 19.20 -0.51 -4.78
N ALA A 39 20.16 -1.43 -4.64
CA ALA A 39 21.57 -1.15 -4.38
C ALA A 39 21.80 -0.20 -3.18
N GLY A 40 20.97 -0.32 -2.12
CA GLY A 40 21.03 0.51 -0.92
C GLY A 40 20.49 1.93 -1.06
N ASN A 41 19.87 2.26 -2.19
CA ASN A 41 19.21 3.55 -2.37
C ASN A 41 17.81 3.56 -1.73
N ASN A 42 17.39 4.76 -1.27
CA ASN A 42 16.04 4.96 -0.75
C ASN A 42 14.99 4.60 -1.82
N GLY A 43 13.98 3.84 -1.43
CA GLY A 43 12.94 3.35 -2.31
C GLY A 43 12.15 4.42 -3.06
N ARG A 44 12.03 5.63 -2.49
CA ARG A 44 11.39 6.79 -3.15
C ARG A 44 12.15 7.32 -4.37
N LEU A 45 13.41 6.93 -4.51
CA LEU A 45 14.25 7.29 -5.65
C LEU A 45 14.15 6.30 -6.80
N ASN A 46 13.41 5.22 -6.62
CA ASN A 46 13.20 4.21 -7.64
C ASN A 46 12.13 4.67 -8.63
N ARG A 47 12.34 4.28 -9.89
CA ARG A 47 11.32 4.36 -10.92
C ARG A 47 10.58 3.03 -11.01
N PHE A 48 9.26 3.09 -10.98
CA PHE A 48 8.39 1.97 -11.33
C PHE A 48 7.68 2.26 -12.65
N SER A 49 7.69 1.32 -13.60
CA SER A 49 7.04 1.47 -14.89
C SER A 49 6.30 0.21 -15.32
N VAL A 50 5.22 0.38 -16.07
CA VAL A 50 4.41 -0.68 -16.66
C VAL A 50 4.31 -0.44 -18.15
N ASP A 51 4.71 -1.43 -18.97
CA ASP A 51 4.84 -1.32 -20.44
C ASP A 51 5.62 -0.04 -20.85
N GLY A 52 6.66 0.32 -20.05
CA GLY A 52 7.52 1.47 -20.29
C GLY A 52 6.93 2.83 -19.90
N VAL A 53 5.71 2.88 -19.38
CA VAL A 53 5.10 4.09 -18.83
C VAL A 53 5.31 4.16 -17.34
N GLN A 54 5.68 5.32 -16.82
CA GLN A 54 5.93 5.52 -15.40
C GLN A 54 4.66 5.40 -14.57
N PHE A 55 4.76 4.63 -13.48
CA PHE A 55 3.73 4.37 -12.47
C PHE A 55 4.25 4.60 -11.06
N SER A 56 5.20 5.51 -10.88
CA SER A 56 5.71 5.88 -9.57
C SER A 56 4.70 6.74 -8.80
N ASP A 57 4.88 6.84 -7.48
CA ASP A 57 4.13 7.75 -6.63
C ASP A 57 4.49 9.21 -6.96
N ASP A 58 3.54 9.98 -7.48
CA ASP A 58 3.74 11.38 -7.87
C ASP A 58 3.88 12.33 -6.66
N PHE A 59 3.36 11.93 -5.50
CA PHE A 59 3.42 12.74 -4.28
C PHE A 59 4.69 12.47 -3.47
N GLY A 60 5.41 11.37 -3.76
CA GLY A 60 6.60 10.94 -3.00
C GLY A 60 6.29 10.60 -1.54
N LEU A 61 5.05 10.27 -1.21
CA LEU A 61 4.59 10.01 0.15
C LEU A 61 4.56 8.52 0.50
N ASN A 62 4.49 7.65 -0.53
CA ASN A 62 4.52 6.21 -0.33
C ASN A 62 5.94 5.68 -0.23
N ASN A 63 6.14 4.79 0.71
CA ASN A 63 7.41 4.11 0.84
C ASN A 63 7.58 3.10 -0.30
N GLY A 64 8.75 3.11 -0.95
CA GLY A 64 9.04 2.23 -2.07
C GLY A 64 8.73 2.80 -3.46
N GLY A 65 8.16 4.00 -3.55
CA GLY A 65 7.91 4.69 -4.83
C GLY A 65 6.76 4.10 -5.65
N LEU A 66 5.97 3.18 -5.09
CA LEU A 66 4.77 2.65 -5.73
C LEU A 66 3.58 3.59 -5.51
N PRO A 67 2.65 3.70 -6.47
CA PRO A 67 1.52 4.62 -6.36
C PRO A 67 0.45 4.15 -5.37
N THR A 68 0.48 2.88 -4.96
CA THR A 68 -0.43 2.28 -3.99
C THR A 68 0.33 1.35 -3.06
N SER A 69 -0.27 1.01 -1.91
CA SER A 69 0.37 0.15 -0.90
C SER A 69 0.82 -1.21 -1.43
N ARG A 70 0.08 -1.81 -2.38
CA ARG A 70 0.34 -3.15 -2.93
C ARG A 70 0.90 -3.18 -4.35
N GLY A 71 1.08 -2.03 -4.97
CA GLY A 71 1.49 -1.95 -6.37
C GLY A 71 0.33 -2.21 -7.37
N PRO A 72 0.42 -1.61 -8.58
CA PRO A 72 -0.74 -1.42 -9.43
C PRO A 72 -1.07 -2.60 -10.36
N VAL A 73 -0.32 -3.71 -10.31
CA VAL A 73 -0.43 -4.80 -11.30
C VAL A 73 -0.60 -6.15 -10.63
N PRO A 74 -1.65 -6.95 -10.99
CA PRO A 74 -1.75 -8.34 -10.59
C PRO A 74 -0.55 -9.15 -11.10
N ILE A 75 0.01 -10.02 -10.26
CA ILE A 75 1.16 -10.87 -10.66
C ILE A 75 0.83 -11.74 -11.88
N ASP A 76 -0.39 -12.26 -11.97
CA ASP A 76 -0.79 -13.12 -13.08
C ASP A 76 -0.91 -12.38 -14.42
N ALA A 77 -0.99 -11.04 -14.39
CA ALA A 77 -0.99 -10.21 -15.60
C ALA A 77 0.42 -9.90 -16.12
N ILE A 78 1.47 -10.31 -15.38
CA ILE A 78 2.86 -9.97 -15.70
C ILE A 78 3.46 -11.03 -16.63
N GLU A 79 4.07 -10.59 -17.72
CA GLU A 79 4.88 -11.40 -18.62
C GLU A 79 6.34 -11.40 -18.21
N GLN A 80 6.85 -10.20 -17.84
CA GLN A 80 8.25 -10.03 -17.50
C GLN A 80 8.43 -8.91 -16.47
N VAL A 81 9.37 -9.11 -15.55
CA VAL A 81 9.87 -8.08 -14.64
C VAL A 81 11.37 -7.92 -14.87
N SER A 82 11.81 -6.68 -15.06
CA SER A 82 13.22 -6.33 -15.11
C SER A 82 13.55 -5.30 -14.03
N VAL A 83 14.67 -5.53 -13.35
CA VAL A 83 15.25 -4.56 -12.40
C VAL A 83 16.53 -4.04 -13.01
N LYS A 84 16.66 -2.72 -13.06
CA LYS A 84 17.86 -2.01 -13.56
C LYS A 84 18.42 -1.17 -12.43
N ILE A 85 19.71 -1.33 -12.14
CA ILE A 85 20.34 -0.68 -10.99
C ILE A 85 20.88 0.70 -11.34
N ALA A 86 21.41 0.87 -12.53
CA ALA A 86 21.96 2.13 -12.99
C ALA A 86 21.81 2.21 -14.53
N PRO A 87 20.60 2.40 -15.05
CA PRO A 87 20.42 2.54 -16.49
C PRO A 87 21.09 3.82 -16.96
N TYR A 88 22.03 3.68 -17.90
CA TYR A 88 22.73 4.80 -18.53
C TYR A 88 22.10 5.23 -19.86
N ASP A 89 20.98 4.61 -20.24
CA ASP A 89 20.28 4.95 -21.48
C ASP A 89 19.58 6.31 -21.32
N VAL A 90 19.86 7.23 -22.24
CA VAL A 90 19.28 8.58 -22.25
C VAL A 90 17.76 8.58 -22.46
N SER A 91 17.18 7.48 -22.96
CA SER A 91 15.73 7.30 -23.08
C SER A 91 15.06 6.92 -21.75
N GLU A 92 15.85 6.53 -20.74
CA GLU A 92 15.38 6.16 -19.42
C GLU A 92 15.75 7.26 -18.43
N GLY A 93 14.81 8.12 -18.10
CA GLY A 93 14.99 9.18 -17.11
C GLY A 93 14.17 8.95 -15.84
N ASP A 94 14.17 9.97 -14.98
CA ASP A 94 13.28 10.10 -13.82
C ASP A 94 13.49 9.07 -12.72
N PHE A 95 14.77 8.77 -12.43
CA PHE A 95 15.20 7.95 -11.29
C PHE A 95 16.54 8.46 -10.77
N GLN A 96 16.78 8.22 -9.49
CA GLN A 96 18.08 8.42 -8.81
C GLN A 96 18.56 7.14 -8.11
N GLY A 97 17.68 6.17 -7.96
CA GLY A 97 17.93 4.83 -7.46
C GLY A 97 17.97 3.80 -8.58
N GLY A 98 17.19 2.75 -8.46
CA GLY A 98 16.99 1.78 -9.53
C GLY A 98 15.69 1.98 -10.29
N ALA A 99 15.50 1.17 -11.34
CA ALA A 99 14.28 1.13 -12.12
C ALA A 99 13.71 -0.29 -12.14
N ILE A 100 12.42 -0.42 -11.87
CA ILE A 100 11.66 -1.66 -12.04
C ILE A 100 10.70 -1.46 -13.21
N ASN A 101 10.82 -2.29 -14.22
CA ASN A 101 9.90 -2.29 -15.34
C ASN A 101 9.13 -3.59 -15.42
N VAL A 102 7.82 -3.48 -15.49
CA VAL A 102 6.87 -4.58 -15.66
C VAL A 102 6.35 -4.57 -17.08
N VAL A 103 6.42 -5.70 -17.75
CA VAL A 103 5.80 -5.92 -19.04
C VAL A 103 4.55 -6.76 -18.83
N LEU A 104 3.41 -6.29 -19.31
CA LEU A 104 2.14 -6.99 -19.22
C LEU A 104 2.05 -8.08 -20.28
N ARG A 105 1.29 -9.13 -19.95
CA ARG A 105 0.94 -10.18 -20.92
C ARG A 105 0.19 -9.61 -22.11
N SER A 106 0.35 -10.28 -23.22
CA SER A 106 -0.44 -10.05 -24.43
C SER A 106 -1.29 -11.27 -24.76
N GLY A 107 -2.39 -11.05 -25.45
CA GLY A 107 -3.18 -12.14 -26.01
C GLY A 107 -2.45 -12.87 -27.14
N GLY A 108 -2.90 -14.06 -27.46
CA GLY A 108 -2.42 -14.88 -28.57
C GLY A 108 -3.56 -15.57 -29.28
N ASN A 109 -3.26 -16.48 -30.22
CA ASN A 109 -4.26 -17.22 -31.01
C ASN A 109 -5.04 -18.29 -30.22
N LYS A 110 -4.64 -18.54 -28.97
CA LYS A 110 -5.31 -19.47 -28.06
C LYS A 110 -5.82 -18.70 -26.84
N PHE A 111 -6.95 -19.11 -26.34
CA PHE A 111 -7.41 -18.64 -25.05
C PHE A 111 -6.58 -19.26 -23.93
N HIS A 112 -6.13 -18.42 -23.02
CA HIS A 112 -5.49 -18.80 -21.78
C HIS A 112 -6.20 -18.08 -20.63
N GLY A 113 -6.30 -18.73 -19.50
CA GLY A 113 -6.88 -18.13 -18.30
C GLY A 113 -6.29 -18.74 -17.06
N THR A 114 -6.18 -17.91 -16.03
CA THR A 114 -5.77 -18.29 -14.68
C THR A 114 -6.74 -17.64 -13.72
N ALA A 115 -7.17 -18.36 -12.70
CA ALA A 115 -7.95 -17.81 -11.61
C ALA A 115 -7.42 -18.38 -10.30
N PHE A 116 -7.51 -17.58 -9.24
CA PHE A 116 -7.10 -18.01 -7.90
C PHE A 116 -8.06 -17.47 -6.85
N PHE A 117 -8.09 -18.15 -5.72
CA PHE A 117 -8.70 -17.71 -4.48
C PHE A 117 -7.81 -18.14 -3.32
N ALA A 118 -7.47 -17.20 -2.45
CA ALA A 118 -6.74 -17.45 -1.22
C ALA A 118 -7.51 -16.86 -0.04
N TYR A 119 -7.53 -17.60 1.05
CA TYR A 119 -8.15 -17.18 2.30
C TYR A 119 -7.29 -17.62 3.47
N THR A 120 -7.09 -16.72 4.41
CA THR A 120 -6.48 -17.04 5.70
C THR A 120 -7.17 -16.26 6.81
N ASP A 121 -7.23 -16.83 7.98
CA ASP A 121 -7.71 -16.19 9.21
C ASP A 121 -6.96 -16.73 10.43
N GLN A 122 -7.25 -16.20 11.60
CA GLN A 122 -6.65 -16.63 12.85
C GLN A 122 -6.89 -18.13 13.16
N ASN A 123 -7.97 -18.74 12.65
CA ASN A 123 -8.28 -20.15 12.90
C ASN A 123 -7.44 -21.10 12.04
N LEU A 124 -6.88 -20.61 10.95
CA LEU A 124 -5.98 -21.35 10.04
C LEU A 124 -4.50 -21.18 10.41
N THR A 125 -4.20 -20.35 11.40
CA THR A 125 -2.84 -20.11 11.89
C THR A 125 -2.68 -20.64 13.31
N GLY A 126 -1.43 -20.79 13.78
CA GLY A 126 -1.18 -21.21 15.14
C GLY A 126 -1.54 -20.11 16.14
N ASP A 127 -2.16 -20.50 17.25
CA ASP A 127 -2.60 -19.64 18.34
C ASP A 127 -1.56 -19.49 19.46
N ASN A 128 -0.34 -19.97 19.24
CA ASN A 128 0.68 -20.01 20.28
C ASN A 128 2.08 -19.74 19.72
N VAL A 129 2.82 -18.83 20.33
CA VAL A 129 4.23 -18.57 20.03
C VAL A 129 5.08 -18.85 21.26
N ARG A 130 5.92 -19.87 21.21
CA ARG A 130 6.83 -20.28 22.28
C ARG A 130 6.13 -20.55 23.63
N GLY A 131 4.91 -21.10 23.56
CA GLY A 131 4.12 -21.42 24.76
C GLY A 131 3.25 -20.26 25.26
N THR A 132 3.29 -19.10 24.63
CA THR A 132 2.42 -17.96 24.94
C THR A 132 1.26 -17.92 23.96
N PRO A 133 -0.01 -18.00 24.42
CA PRO A 133 -1.15 -17.83 23.54
C PRO A 133 -1.15 -16.46 22.87
N ILE A 134 -1.43 -16.45 21.58
CA ILE A 134 -1.65 -15.24 20.79
C ILE A 134 -3.14 -15.20 20.44
N ASN A 135 -3.80 -14.11 20.79
CA ASN A 135 -5.21 -13.92 20.49
C ASN A 135 -5.37 -12.72 19.56
N LEU A 136 -4.85 -12.87 18.34
CA LEU A 136 -4.95 -11.84 17.30
C LEU A 136 -6.07 -12.24 16.35
N GLU A 137 -7.03 -11.35 16.14
CA GLU A 137 -8.09 -11.53 15.15
C GLU A 137 -7.65 -10.87 13.85
N PHE A 138 -7.53 -11.67 12.79
CA PHE A 138 -7.23 -11.18 11.44
C PHE A 138 -7.91 -12.06 10.39
N ASP A 139 -8.16 -11.49 9.24
CA ASP A 139 -8.56 -12.24 8.05
C ASP A 139 -8.01 -11.60 6.78
N SER A 140 -7.75 -12.42 5.78
CA SER A 140 -7.33 -11.99 4.45
C SER A 140 -8.02 -12.82 3.39
N LYS A 141 -8.61 -12.15 2.42
CA LYS A 141 -9.24 -12.73 1.23
C LYS A 141 -8.60 -12.13 0.00
N GLN A 142 -8.06 -12.98 -0.85
CA GLN A 142 -7.47 -12.57 -2.11
C GLN A 142 -8.05 -13.42 -3.24
N TYR A 143 -8.53 -12.78 -4.30
CA TYR A 143 -9.03 -13.49 -5.47
C TYR A 143 -8.82 -12.69 -6.73
N GLY A 144 -8.69 -13.39 -7.83
CA GLY A 144 -8.47 -12.75 -9.10
C GLY A 144 -8.51 -13.72 -10.26
N ALA A 145 -8.51 -13.14 -11.46
CA ALA A 145 -8.45 -13.88 -12.68
C ALA A 145 -7.78 -13.07 -13.78
N VAL A 146 -7.11 -13.78 -14.68
CA VAL A 146 -6.57 -13.24 -15.93
C VAL A 146 -7.06 -14.10 -17.07
N ILE A 147 -7.51 -13.46 -18.15
CA ILE A 147 -7.89 -14.13 -19.39
C ILE A 147 -7.25 -13.40 -20.57
N THR A 148 -6.69 -14.17 -21.49
CA THR A 148 -6.10 -13.69 -22.72
C THR A 148 -6.58 -14.50 -23.91
N GLY A 149 -6.66 -13.89 -25.10
CA GLY A 149 -7.08 -14.62 -26.29
C GLY A 149 -7.24 -13.76 -27.53
N PRO A 150 -7.64 -14.35 -28.66
CA PRO A 150 -7.92 -13.64 -29.87
C PRO A 150 -9.33 -13.07 -29.91
N ILE A 151 -9.49 -11.82 -30.31
CA ILE A 151 -10.74 -11.27 -30.85
C ILE A 151 -10.83 -11.60 -32.34
N ILE A 152 -9.71 -11.36 -33.05
CA ILE A 152 -9.53 -11.75 -34.45
C ILE A 152 -8.19 -12.50 -34.52
N ARG A 153 -8.22 -13.76 -34.96
CA ARG A 153 -7.00 -14.56 -35.07
C ARG A 153 -5.96 -13.87 -35.91
N ASP A 154 -4.71 -13.99 -35.46
CA ASP A 154 -3.50 -13.42 -36.07
C ASP A 154 -3.45 -11.88 -36.07
N ARG A 155 -4.53 -11.18 -35.66
CA ARG A 155 -4.62 -9.73 -35.81
C ARG A 155 -4.95 -8.98 -34.55
N LEU A 156 -5.99 -9.34 -33.82
CA LEU A 156 -6.45 -8.55 -32.66
C LEU A 156 -6.61 -9.48 -31.46
N PHE A 157 -5.89 -9.16 -30.42
CA PHE A 157 -5.84 -9.91 -29.19
C PHE A 157 -6.25 -9.06 -28.01
N PHE A 158 -6.67 -9.72 -26.93
CA PHE A 158 -6.98 -9.06 -25.69
C PHE A 158 -6.32 -9.75 -24.49
N MET A 159 -6.11 -8.97 -23.44
CA MET A 159 -5.83 -9.42 -22.09
C MET A 159 -6.75 -8.65 -21.15
N PHE A 160 -7.34 -9.36 -20.20
CA PHE A 160 -8.14 -8.83 -19.11
C PHE A 160 -7.64 -9.43 -17.81
N ALA A 161 -7.40 -8.59 -16.80
CA ALA A 161 -6.97 -9.00 -15.47
C ALA A 161 -7.78 -8.28 -14.40
N TYR A 162 -8.16 -9.02 -13.37
CA TYR A 162 -8.80 -8.49 -12.17
C TYR A 162 -8.20 -9.17 -10.94
N GLU A 163 -7.94 -8.39 -9.91
CA GLU A 163 -7.50 -8.89 -8.60
C GLU A 163 -8.09 -8.02 -7.51
N ARG A 164 -8.57 -8.66 -6.44
CA ARG A 164 -9.02 -7.98 -5.24
C ARG A 164 -8.45 -8.64 -4.00
N THR A 165 -8.03 -7.80 -3.06
CA THR A 165 -7.59 -8.15 -1.73
C THR A 165 -8.43 -7.38 -0.71
N ASP A 166 -8.95 -8.09 0.28
CA ASP A 166 -9.60 -7.53 1.46
C ASP A 166 -8.88 -8.12 2.68
N GLU A 167 -8.26 -7.30 3.51
CA GLU A 167 -7.50 -7.71 4.69
C GLU A 167 -7.94 -6.93 5.92
N SER A 168 -7.87 -7.60 7.06
CA SER A 168 -8.05 -7.01 8.39
C SER A 168 -6.94 -7.52 9.29
N ASP A 169 -5.96 -6.66 9.56
CA ASP A 169 -4.81 -6.97 10.39
C ASP A 169 -4.89 -6.27 11.75
N PRO A 170 -4.50 -6.94 12.86
CA PRO A 170 -4.48 -6.30 14.17
C PRO A 170 -3.42 -5.20 14.24
N PHE A 171 -3.73 -4.14 14.96
CA PHE A 171 -2.71 -3.19 15.38
C PHE A 171 -1.83 -3.80 16.46
N ASP A 172 -0.52 -3.56 16.37
CA ASP A 172 0.43 -4.08 17.36
C ASP A 172 0.31 -3.40 18.72
N ASP A 173 0.01 -2.11 18.74
CA ASP A 173 0.07 -1.24 19.92
C ASP A 173 -1.31 -0.83 20.41
N GLY A 174 -1.61 -1.07 21.68
CA GLY A 174 -2.91 -0.69 22.25
C GLY A 174 -3.05 -1.01 23.75
N VAL A 175 -4.28 -1.13 24.22
CA VAL A 175 -4.63 -1.45 25.60
C VAL A 175 -5.58 -2.62 25.66
N GLY A 176 -5.27 -3.61 26.49
CA GLY A 176 -6.10 -4.79 26.70
C GLY A 176 -5.68 -6.01 25.88
N ALA A 177 -6.41 -7.09 26.02
CA ALA A 177 -6.15 -8.32 25.29
C ALA A 177 -6.40 -8.10 23.78
N GLY A 178 -5.54 -8.65 22.94
CA GLY A 178 -5.62 -8.51 21.48
C GLY A 178 -4.56 -7.60 20.86
N PHE A 179 -3.74 -6.92 21.68
CA PHE A 179 -2.59 -6.15 21.21
C PHE A 179 -1.28 -6.84 21.58
N ALA A 180 -0.34 -6.90 20.64
CA ALA A 180 0.98 -7.48 20.86
C ALA A 180 1.80 -6.67 21.88
N ASN A 181 1.66 -5.35 21.83
CA ASN A 181 2.33 -4.41 22.70
C ASN A 181 1.31 -3.59 23.51
N GLN A 182 1.54 -3.47 24.80
CA GLN A 182 0.65 -2.71 25.69
C GLN A 182 1.17 -1.29 25.90
N VAL A 183 0.27 -0.31 25.80
CA VAL A 183 0.57 1.05 26.26
C VAL A 183 0.64 1.02 27.79
N PRO A 184 1.81 1.35 28.40
CA PRO A 184 1.99 1.19 29.82
C PRO A 184 1.13 2.16 30.65
N ASN A 185 0.68 1.70 31.81
CA ASN A 185 -0.04 2.49 32.82
C ASN A 185 -1.36 3.10 32.34
N LEU A 186 -1.97 2.55 31.29
CA LEU A 186 -3.27 2.95 30.76
C LEU A 186 -4.29 1.82 30.96
N THR A 187 -5.47 2.16 31.46
CA THR A 187 -6.56 1.23 31.68
C THR A 187 -7.75 1.52 30.80
N GLN A 188 -8.54 0.51 30.47
CA GLN A 188 -9.79 0.69 29.71
C GLN A 188 -10.74 1.68 30.38
N ALA A 189 -10.85 1.64 31.72
CA ALA A 189 -11.71 2.56 32.48
C ALA A 189 -11.33 4.04 32.29
N GLN A 190 -10.02 4.34 32.15
CA GLN A 190 -9.56 5.72 31.86
C GLN A 190 -9.95 6.14 30.45
N ILE A 191 -9.79 5.24 29.47
CA ILE A 191 -10.21 5.47 28.08
C ILE A 191 -11.72 5.75 28.02
N ASP A 192 -12.52 4.91 28.66
CA ASP A 192 -13.97 5.05 28.70
C ASP A 192 -14.39 6.37 29.36
N GLY A 193 -13.72 6.75 30.44
CA GLY A 193 -13.96 8.05 31.12
C GLY A 193 -13.68 9.26 30.23
N VAL A 194 -12.59 9.23 29.45
CA VAL A 194 -12.27 10.29 28.48
C VAL A 194 -13.30 10.33 27.36
N SER A 195 -13.65 9.18 26.82
CA SER A 195 -14.63 9.06 25.73
C SER A 195 -16.03 9.55 26.17
N ALA A 196 -16.49 9.15 27.36
CA ALA A 196 -17.75 9.62 27.95
C ALA A 196 -17.74 11.15 28.17
N THR A 197 -16.62 11.71 28.62
CA THR A 197 -16.45 13.15 28.80
C THR A 197 -16.48 13.91 27.48
N ALA A 198 -15.75 13.41 26.46
CA ALA A 198 -15.74 13.97 25.11
C ALA A 198 -17.16 13.99 24.52
N GLN A 199 -17.87 12.88 24.62
CA GLN A 199 -19.25 12.78 24.13
C GLN A 199 -20.21 13.73 24.87
N SER A 200 -20.16 13.73 26.22
CA SER A 200 -21.16 14.48 27.03
C SER A 200 -20.95 15.99 27.00
N ARG A 201 -19.68 16.45 26.93
CA ARG A 201 -19.35 17.89 27.00
C ARG A 201 -19.19 18.56 25.64
N TYR A 202 -18.72 17.81 24.66
CA TYR A 202 -18.32 18.36 23.36
C TYR A 202 -19.08 17.75 22.20
N ASN A 203 -19.97 16.78 22.48
CA ASN A 203 -20.66 15.98 21.45
C ASN A 203 -19.68 15.37 20.44
N TYR A 204 -18.51 14.93 20.95
CA TYR A 204 -17.45 14.36 20.17
C TYR A 204 -17.32 12.88 20.47
N ASP A 205 -17.47 12.04 19.43
CA ASP A 205 -17.27 10.61 19.50
C ASP A 205 -15.79 10.27 19.24
N THR A 206 -15.14 9.71 20.23
CA THR A 206 -13.74 9.27 20.11
C THR A 206 -13.57 7.98 19.33
N LEU A 207 -14.68 7.30 18.99
CA LEU A 207 -14.73 5.98 18.34
C LEU A 207 -13.98 4.87 19.10
N GLY A 208 -13.49 5.15 20.31
CA GLY A 208 -12.82 4.18 21.18
C GLY A 208 -11.47 3.70 20.67
N VAL A 209 -11.09 2.49 21.09
CA VAL A 209 -9.86 1.83 20.65
C VAL A 209 -10.18 0.93 19.47
N ILE A 210 -9.44 1.08 18.39
CA ILE A 210 -9.52 0.17 17.25
C ILE A 210 -8.54 -0.99 17.45
N GLN A 211 -8.98 -2.20 17.15
CA GLN A 211 -8.14 -3.40 17.24
C GLN A 211 -7.53 -3.77 15.91
N ASN A 212 -8.26 -3.61 14.81
CA ASN A 212 -7.84 -4.03 13.48
C ASN A 212 -7.82 -2.86 12.50
N ALA A 213 -6.80 -2.87 11.64
CA ALA A 213 -6.70 -2.05 10.44
C ALA A 213 -7.28 -2.80 9.25
N ASN A 214 -8.23 -2.21 8.55
CA ASN A 214 -8.71 -2.75 7.30
C ASN A 214 -7.88 -2.21 6.14
N GLU A 215 -7.51 -3.10 5.22
CA GLU A 215 -6.86 -2.77 3.96
C GLU A 215 -7.64 -3.40 2.81
N THR A 216 -7.90 -2.64 1.77
CA THR A 216 -8.47 -3.14 0.51
C THR A 216 -7.59 -2.75 -0.65
N ASP A 217 -7.53 -3.61 -1.67
CA ASP A 217 -6.82 -3.30 -2.92
C ASP A 217 -7.58 -3.96 -4.07
N GLU A 218 -7.91 -3.19 -5.10
CA GLU A 218 -8.59 -3.66 -6.29
C GLU A 218 -7.82 -3.22 -7.53
N LYS A 219 -7.50 -4.18 -8.39
CA LYS A 219 -6.75 -3.98 -9.62
C LYS A 219 -7.53 -4.47 -10.80
N PHE A 220 -7.56 -3.66 -11.83
CA PHE A 220 -8.20 -3.95 -13.09
C PHE A 220 -7.29 -3.56 -14.25
N ILE A 221 -7.08 -4.47 -15.20
CA ILE A 221 -6.29 -4.20 -16.40
C ILE A 221 -7.05 -4.72 -17.62
N ALA A 222 -7.13 -3.91 -18.65
CA ALA A 222 -7.59 -4.30 -19.97
C ALA A 222 -6.57 -3.88 -21.01
N LYS A 223 -6.13 -4.82 -21.85
CA LYS A 223 -5.16 -4.57 -22.92
C LYS A 223 -5.66 -5.13 -24.23
N LEU A 224 -5.48 -4.37 -25.30
CA LEU A 224 -5.71 -4.77 -26.67
C LEU A 224 -4.41 -4.68 -27.45
N ASP A 225 -4.06 -5.73 -28.17
CA ASP A 225 -2.89 -5.78 -29.04
C ASP A 225 -3.37 -6.01 -30.46
N TRP A 226 -3.03 -5.10 -31.39
CA TRP A 226 -3.49 -5.13 -32.75
C TRP A 226 -2.30 -5.20 -33.74
N ASN A 227 -2.16 -6.32 -34.42
CA ASN A 227 -1.31 -6.47 -35.59
C ASN A 227 -2.07 -5.92 -36.81
N ILE A 228 -1.86 -4.65 -37.14
CA ILE A 228 -2.52 -3.97 -38.26
C ILE A 228 -2.10 -4.65 -39.56
N ASN A 229 -0.79 -4.85 -39.71
CA ASN A 229 -0.11 -5.65 -40.74
C ASN A 229 1.28 -6.06 -40.22
N ASP A 230 2.14 -6.59 -41.09
CA ASP A 230 3.48 -7.06 -40.70
C ASP A 230 4.40 -5.92 -40.24
N ASP A 231 4.15 -4.70 -40.71
CA ASP A 231 4.98 -3.52 -40.46
C ASP A 231 4.44 -2.61 -39.33
N HIS A 232 3.17 -2.75 -38.97
CA HIS A 232 2.49 -1.87 -38.03
C HIS A 232 1.76 -2.64 -36.93
N ARG A 233 2.11 -2.31 -35.67
CA ARG A 233 1.47 -2.89 -34.47
C ARG A 233 1.05 -1.78 -33.52
N ALA A 234 -0.16 -1.88 -33.01
CA ALA A 234 -0.68 -0.97 -32.00
C ALA A 234 -1.06 -1.72 -30.74
N SER A 235 -0.96 -1.06 -29.60
CA SER A 235 -1.55 -1.54 -28.34
C SER A 235 -2.29 -0.43 -27.62
N LEU A 236 -3.35 -0.82 -26.89
CA LEU A 236 -4.10 0.06 -26.00
C LEU A 236 -4.24 -0.65 -24.67
N THR A 237 -3.74 -0.01 -23.61
CA THR A 237 -3.80 -0.56 -22.24
C THR A 237 -4.54 0.41 -21.33
N TYR A 238 -5.45 -0.10 -20.53
CA TYR A 238 -6.09 0.62 -19.43
C TYR A 238 -5.78 -0.10 -18.12
N ILE A 239 -5.37 0.67 -17.12
CA ILE A 239 -5.05 0.18 -15.77
C ILE A 239 -5.81 1.03 -14.77
N ARG A 240 -6.55 0.38 -13.88
CA ARG A 240 -7.11 0.98 -12.67
C ARG A 240 -6.64 0.20 -11.46
N ASN A 241 -6.13 0.92 -10.49
CA ASN A 241 -5.84 0.38 -9.17
C ASN A 241 -6.43 1.31 -8.12
N GLN A 242 -7.15 0.75 -7.17
CA GLN A 242 -7.74 1.46 -6.05
C GLN A 242 -7.44 0.70 -4.77
N GLY A 243 -6.90 1.39 -3.78
CA GLY A 243 -6.59 0.83 -2.47
C GLY A 243 -7.07 1.73 -1.35
N THR A 244 -7.41 1.13 -0.21
CA THR A 244 -7.64 1.85 1.05
C THR A 244 -6.84 1.18 2.16
N GLN A 245 -6.34 1.97 3.10
CA GLN A 245 -5.65 1.47 4.27
C GLN A 245 -5.96 2.34 5.48
N GLN A 246 -6.24 1.70 6.62
CA GLN A 246 -6.53 2.40 7.88
C GLN A 246 -5.26 2.53 8.72
N PHE A 247 -5.07 3.70 9.31
CA PHE A 247 -3.91 4.01 10.13
C PHE A 247 -4.33 4.48 11.52
N GLN A 248 -3.73 3.85 12.53
CA GLN A 248 -3.70 4.40 13.89
C GLN A 248 -2.64 5.50 13.96
N GLN A 249 -2.93 6.56 14.68
CA GLN A 249 -2.01 7.68 14.86
C GLN A 249 -1.67 7.91 16.33
N ASN A 250 -0.48 8.45 16.57
CA ASN A 250 -0.07 8.92 17.89
C ASN A 250 -0.12 7.86 19.00
N THR A 251 0.09 6.59 18.69
CA THR A 251 0.25 5.52 19.68
C THR A 251 1.72 5.23 19.93
N SER A 252 2.10 5.07 21.17
CA SER A 252 3.48 4.78 21.61
C SER A 252 3.46 3.93 22.86
N THR A 253 4.17 2.82 22.82
CA THR A 253 4.36 1.89 23.95
C THR A 253 5.62 2.19 24.74
N SER A 254 6.29 3.32 24.46
CA SER A 254 7.47 3.79 25.20
C SER A 254 7.13 4.03 26.67
N VAL A 255 7.91 3.47 27.59
CA VAL A 255 7.73 3.66 29.04
C VAL A 255 7.98 5.10 29.50
N THR A 256 8.71 5.89 28.70
CA THR A 256 9.01 7.28 29.03
C THR A 256 8.01 8.28 28.44
N SER A 257 7.28 7.89 27.42
CA SER A 257 6.27 8.73 26.77
C SER A 257 5.13 7.86 26.20
N PRO A 258 4.41 7.13 27.06
CA PRO A 258 3.30 6.31 26.61
C PRO A 258 2.17 7.20 26.10
N THR A 259 1.63 6.84 24.94
CA THR A 259 0.55 7.58 24.31
C THR A 259 -0.40 6.60 23.64
N LEU A 260 -1.70 6.84 23.70
CA LEU A 260 -2.69 6.11 22.92
C LEU A 260 -3.49 7.09 22.06
N GLY A 261 -3.45 6.90 20.75
CA GLY A 261 -4.38 7.53 19.83
C GLY A 261 -5.68 6.72 19.79
N LEU A 262 -6.81 7.35 20.06
CA LEU A 262 -8.12 6.75 19.86
C LEU A 262 -8.46 6.72 18.37
N PHE A 263 -9.47 5.94 17.99
CA PHE A 263 -9.76 5.72 16.57
C PHE A 263 -10.11 7.01 15.83
N SER A 264 -10.77 7.97 16.47
CA SER A 264 -11.04 9.30 15.90
C SER A 264 -9.79 10.08 15.50
N ASN A 265 -8.64 9.77 16.12
CA ASN A 265 -7.34 10.36 15.79
C ASN A 265 -6.65 9.68 14.59
N GLY A 266 -7.14 8.50 14.18
CA GLY A 266 -6.68 7.78 13.00
C GLY A 266 -7.30 8.33 11.71
N TYR A 267 -6.86 7.76 10.60
CA TYR A 267 -7.40 8.11 9.29
C TYR A 267 -7.41 6.90 8.34
N GLU A 268 -8.24 7.00 7.32
CA GLU A 268 -8.18 6.14 6.15
C GLU A 268 -7.42 6.84 5.04
N LEU A 269 -6.45 6.15 4.46
CA LEU A 269 -5.74 6.53 3.25
C LEU A 269 -6.42 5.84 2.08
N GLY A 270 -6.96 6.61 1.14
CA GLY A 270 -7.46 6.14 -0.14
C GLY A 270 -6.52 6.53 -1.26
N GLU A 271 -6.22 5.60 -2.15
CA GLU A 271 -5.36 5.82 -3.31
C GLU A 271 -6.04 5.25 -4.54
N GLU A 272 -6.10 6.01 -5.62
CA GLU A 272 -6.66 5.58 -6.89
C GLU A 272 -5.79 6.04 -8.05
N VAL A 273 -5.44 5.09 -8.92
CA VAL A 273 -4.71 5.34 -10.15
C VAL A 273 -5.54 4.88 -11.32
N ASN A 274 -5.78 5.77 -12.27
CA ASN A 274 -6.36 5.47 -13.58
C ASN A 274 -5.35 5.83 -14.67
N SER A 275 -5.04 4.90 -15.56
CA SER A 275 -4.08 5.14 -16.64
C SER A 275 -4.53 4.50 -17.94
N GLY A 276 -4.41 5.27 -19.02
CA GLY A 276 -4.56 4.81 -20.39
C GLY A 276 -3.26 4.99 -21.17
N VAL A 277 -2.86 3.97 -21.91
CA VAL A 277 -1.63 3.97 -22.72
C VAL A 277 -1.95 3.48 -24.12
N PHE A 278 -1.61 4.28 -25.10
CA PHE A 278 -1.61 3.88 -26.51
C PHE A 278 -0.17 3.83 -27.02
N GLN A 279 0.18 2.77 -27.70
CA GLN A 279 1.48 2.62 -28.35
C GLN A 279 1.29 2.17 -29.80
N LEU A 280 2.07 2.76 -30.71
CA LEU A 280 2.12 2.38 -32.12
C LEU A 280 3.60 2.19 -32.52
N ASN A 281 3.92 1.00 -32.98
CA ASN A 281 5.20 0.66 -33.55
C ASN A 281 5.05 0.47 -35.05
N SER A 282 5.83 1.16 -35.85
CA SER A 282 5.74 1.19 -37.32
C SER A 282 7.10 1.09 -37.97
N THR A 283 7.26 0.19 -38.92
CA THR A 283 8.40 0.04 -39.78
C THR A 283 7.98 0.57 -41.17
N TRP A 284 8.52 1.71 -41.57
CA TRP A 284 8.17 2.40 -42.84
C TRP A 284 9.07 1.97 -43.98
N SER A 285 10.28 1.55 -43.66
CA SER A 285 11.27 1.03 -44.59
C SER A 285 12.37 0.30 -43.83
N ASP A 286 13.28 -0.35 -44.53
CA ASP A 286 14.46 -1.03 -43.95
C ASP A 286 15.36 -0.11 -43.11
N LYS A 287 15.22 1.21 -43.28
CA LYS A 287 16.05 2.22 -42.58
C LYS A 287 15.28 3.18 -41.69
N PHE A 288 13.95 3.09 -41.67
CA PHE A 288 13.13 4.02 -40.93
C PHE A 288 12.00 3.30 -40.19
N SER A 289 12.02 3.40 -38.88
CA SER A 289 10.96 2.93 -37.99
C SER A 289 10.59 4.02 -36.99
N THR A 290 9.38 3.97 -36.50
CA THR A 290 8.87 4.89 -35.47
C THR A 290 8.18 4.11 -34.34
N GLU A 291 8.38 4.59 -33.15
CA GLU A 291 7.59 4.24 -31.97
C GLU A 291 6.90 5.50 -31.45
N VAL A 292 5.58 5.45 -31.38
CA VAL A 292 4.77 6.54 -30.79
C VAL A 292 4.09 5.98 -29.56
N ARG A 293 4.28 6.64 -28.42
CA ARG A 293 3.61 6.29 -27.16
C ARG A 293 2.92 7.53 -26.62
N VAL A 294 1.64 7.38 -26.30
CA VAL A 294 0.84 8.42 -25.66
C VAL A 294 0.21 7.81 -24.42
N SER A 295 0.38 8.47 -23.28
CA SER A 295 -0.20 8.03 -22.02
C SER A 295 -0.89 9.17 -21.30
N TYR A 296 -1.95 8.84 -20.61
CA TYR A 296 -2.63 9.68 -19.65
C TYR A 296 -2.76 8.92 -18.34
N ARG A 297 -2.45 9.58 -17.24
CA ARG A 297 -2.59 9.03 -15.90
C ARG A 297 -3.23 10.06 -14.98
N ASP A 298 -4.20 9.61 -14.21
CA ASP A 298 -4.81 10.34 -13.12
C ASP A 298 -4.53 9.58 -11.82
N TYR A 299 -3.94 10.27 -10.85
CA TYR A 299 -3.61 9.71 -9.55
C TYR A 299 -4.20 10.58 -8.45
N ASN A 300 -5.07 9.98 -7.65
CA ASN A 300 -5.70 10.62 -6.52
C ASN A 300 -5.27 9.94 -5.22
N ARG A 301 -4.98 10.76 -4.20
CA ARG A 301 -4.64 10.33 -2.87
C ARG A 301 -5.39 11.16 -1.85
N ASP A 302 -6.26 10.53 -1.07
CA ASP A 302 -7.08 11.18 -0.03
C ASP A 302 -6.76 10.62 1.35
N GLN A 303 -6.74 11.50 2.35
CA GLN A 303 -6.63 11.14 3.75
C GLN A 303 -7.90 11.62 4.47
N SER A 304 -8.70 10.66 4.90
CA SER A 304 -9.97 10.91 5.56
C SER A 304 -9.88 10.59 7.05
N PRO A 305 -9.77 11.60 7.95
CA PRO A 305 -9.71 11.36 9.38
C PRO A 305 -11.06 10.80 9.88
N PHE A 306 -11.02 9.78 10.72
CA PHE A 306 -12.22 9.13 11.25
C PHE A 306 -13.04 10.05 12.15
N GLY A 307 -12.38 10.91 12.94
CA GLY A 307 -13.03 11.93 13.75
C GLY A 307 -13.58 13.13 12.96
N GLY A 308 -13.40 13.11 11.62
CA GLY A 308 -13.82 14.21 10.75
C GLY A 308 -12.84 15.40 10.77
N ARG A 309 -13.15 16.42 9.96
CA ARG A 309 -12.29 17.62 9.81
C ARG A 309 -12.81 18.83 10.60
N GLY A 310 -13.90 18.65 11.35
CA GLY A 310 -14.57 19.73 12.09
C GLY A 310 -14.10 19.92 13.53
N PHE A 311 -13.16 19.10 14.01
CA PHE A 311 -12.66 19.13 15.38
C PHE A 311 -11.14 19.25 15.43
N ALA A 312 -10.62 20.01 16.38
CA ALA A 312 -9.17 20.12 16.56
C ALA A 312 -8.63 18.92 17.36
N GLN A 313 -7.46 18.46 17.01
CA GLN A 313 -6.73 17.46 17.80
C GLN A 313 -6.42 18.03 19.19
N PHE A 314 -6.63 17.25 20.24
CA PHE A 314 -6.28 17.62 21.62
C PHE A 314 -5.66 16.40 22.34
N GLU A 315 -5.01 16.68 23.44
CA GLU A 315 -4.37 15.68 24.29
C GLU A 315 -5.00 15.72 25.68
N VAL A 316 -5.24 14.54 26.25
CA VAL A 316 -5.69 14.40 27.64
C VAL A 316 -4.58 13.75 28.44
N CYS A 317 -3.97 14.52 29.34
CA CYS A 317 -2.97 14.01 30.27
C CYS A 317 -3.68 13.34 31.45
N LEU A 318 -3.36 12.08 31.70
CA LEU A 318 -3.93 11.35 32.83
C LEU A 318 -3.23 11.66 34.17
N ASP A 319 -2.03 12.26 34.13
CA ASP A 319 -1.32 12.81 35.29
C ASP A 319 -0.71 14.18 34.92
N PRO A 320 -1.54 15.23 34.92
CA PRO A 320 -1.06 16.56 34.58
C PRO A 320 -0.03 17.05 35.62
N VAL A 321 1.07 17.64 35.15
CA VAL A 321 2.01 18.33 36.04
C VAL A 321 1.29 19.47 36.72
N ASN A 322 1.37 19.54 38.05
CA ASN A 322 0.70 20.59 38.82
C ASN A 322 1.29 21.96 38.40
N PRO A 323 0.48 22.88 37.85
CA PRO A 323 0.96 24.20 37.43
C PRO A 323 1.51 25.06 38.57
N ALA A 324 1.20 24.76 39.84
CA ALA A 324 1.76 25.43 41.03
C ALA A 324 3.22 25.13 41.26
N SER A 325 3.80 24.12 40.63
CA SER A 325 5.24 23.79 40.80
C SER A 325 6.18 24.52 39.81
N GLY A 326 5.66 25.35 38.94
CA GLY A 326 6.47 26.18 38.02
C GLY A 326 7.11 25.41 36.85
N THR A 327 6.90 24.14 36.76
CA THR A 327 7.43 23.31 35.68
C THR A 327 6.29 22.94 34.74
N GLY A 328 6.08 23.69 33.66
CA GLY A 328 5.29 23.23 32.52
C GLY A 328 3.99 23.97 32.21
N GLY A 329 3.69 25.09 32.81
CA GLY A 329 2.58 25.96 32.36
C GLY A 329 3.04 26.87 31.24
N GLY A 330 2.52 26.69 30.02
CA GLY A 330 2.64 27.72 29.00
C GLY A 330 1.92 29.00 29.40
N PRO A 331 2.12 30.13 28.70
CA PRO A 331 1.56 31.44 29.05
C PRO A 331 0.02 31.50 29.06
N THR A 332 -0.67 30.43 28.74
CA THR A 332 -2.14 30.32 28.70
C THR A 332 -2.73 29.45 29.81
N GLY A 333 -1.92 29.01 30.79
CA GLY A 333 -2.42 28.14 31.87
C GLY A 333 -2.76 26.71 31.43
N LEU A 334 -2.36 26.30 30.25
CA LEU A 334 -2.47 24.91 29.78
C LEU A 334 -1.47 24.04 30.51
N THR A 335 -1.95 22.97 31.13
CA THR A 335 -1.11 21.93 31.72
C THR A 335 -0.40 21.15 30.63
N THR A 336 0.93 20.96 30.75
CA THR A 336 1.66 20.00 29.92
C THR A 336 1.66 18.65 30.59
N CYS A 337 1.71 17.58 29.78
CA CYS A 337 1.85 16.23 30.28
C CYS A 337 3.25 16.06 30.91
N SER A 338 3.33 15.29 32.00
CA SER A 338 4.62 14.98 32.63
C SER A 338 5.52 14.21 31.67
N PRO A 339 6.79 14.61 31.48
CA PRO A 339 7.69 13.89 30.57
C PRO A 339 8.10 12.50 31.08
N ASN A 340 7.81 12.15 32.34
CA ASN A 340 8.30 10.94 32.98
C ASN A 340 7.21 9.95 33.43
N THR A 341 5.95 10.25 33.23
CA THR A 341 4.79 9.42 33.60
C THR A 341 3.55 9.95 32.93
N PRO A 342 2.48 9.39 33.05
CA PRO A 342 1.68 8.39 32.45
C PRO A 342 1.08 8.77 31.10
N PRO A 343 0.26 7.89 30.57
CA PRO A 343 -0.18 7.92 29.19
C PRO A 343 -0.95 9.19 28.83
N VAL A 344 -0.69 9.69 27.65
CA VAL A 344 -1.44 10.73 26.99
C VAL A 344 -2.47 10.06 26.09
N LEU A 345 -3.74 10.42 26.27
CA LEU A 345 -4.81 10.04 25.35
C LEU A 345 -4.97 11.14 24.30
N ARG A 346 -4.99 10.75 23.03
CA ARG A 346 -5.27 11.62 21.89
C ARG A 346 -6.55 11.15 21.22
N PRO A 347 -7.67 11.74 21.58
CA PRO A 347 -8.93 11.50 20.92
C PRO A 347 -8.96 12.01 19.49
#